data_6512748cc3778f3c8b5ec96f21a386a7
#
_entry.id   6512748cc3778f3c8b5ec96f21a386a7
#
_cell.length_a   1.000
_cell.length_b   1.000
_cell.length_c   1.000
_cell.angle_alpha   90.00
_cell.angle_beta   90.00
_cell.angle_gamma   90.00
#
_symmetry.space_group_name_H-M   'P 1'
#
loop_
_entity.id
_entity.type
_entity.pdbx_description
1 polymer ?
#
loop_
_entity_poly.entity_id
_entity_poly.type
_entity_poly.pdbx_seq_one_letter_code
_entity_poly.pdbx_strand_id
1 'polypeptide(L)'
;MLQAAIIQYATSSPLPTYLYKILSIVPPLPLPKALPLSPLDAKDGFIHLSTVEQTPKTAGRFFSDTANLWLLKIPLQRIEQNVKWEEGTSGCFAHLYDQGLGRDEVIDTKSMARGEGENWEKATGKEQWLG
;
A
#
# COMPACT_ATOMS: atom_id res chain seq x y z
N MET A 1 9.75 5.97 22.30
CA MET A 1 9.45 7.09 21.42
C MET A 1 9.33 6.59 19.99
N LEU A 2 8.38 7.15 19.26
CA LEU A 2 8.13 6.77 17.88
C LEU A 2 9.39 6.89 17.02
N GLN A 3 10.14 7.95 17.21
CA GLN A 3 11.35 8.21 16.47
C GLN A 3 12.39 7.10 16.64
N ALA A 4 12.53 6.59 17.84
CA ALA A 4 13.48 5.52 18.12
C ALA A 4 13.09 4.22 17.40
N ALA A 5 11.79 3.92 17.33
CA ALA A 5 11.32 2.75 16.62
C ALA A 5 11.60 2.83 15.11
N ILE A 6 11.41 4.01 14.53
CA ILE A 6 11.67 4.22 13.11
C ILE A 6 13.17 4.10 12.82
N ILE A 7 14.00 4.67 13.69
CA ILE A 7 15.45 4.58 13.53
C ILE A 7 15.91 3.13 13.61
N GLN A 8 15.32 2.35 14.49
CA GLN A 8 15.65 0.95 14.64
C GLN A 8 15.34 0.16 13.37
N TYR A 9 14.22 0.44 12.74
CA TYR A 9 13.90 -0.16 11.45
C TYR A 9 14.89 0.26 10.37
N ALA A 10 15.24 1.53 10.34
CA ALA A 10 16.17 2.05 9.34
C ALA A 10 17.54 1.41 9.46
N THR A 11 17.99 1.00 10.66
CA THR A 11 19.28 0.33 10.82
C THR A 11 19.26 -1.12 10.36
N SER A 12 18.12 -1.81 10.45
CA SER A 12 18.02 -3.20 10.00
C SER A 12 17.59 -3.30 8.54
N SER A 13 16.93 -2.28 8.02
CA SER A 13 16.43 -2.26 6.66
C SER A 13 16.20 -0.82 6.23
N PRO A 14 16.76 -0.38 5.11
CA PRO A 14 16.55 1.01 4.67
C PRO A 14 15.06 1.26 4.40
N LEU A 15 14.63 2.50 4.64
CA LEU A 15 13.26 2.91 4.33
C LEU A 15 13.03 2.86 2.83
N PRO A 16 11.84 2.42 2.40
CA PRO A 16 11.53 2.36 0.97
C PRO A 16 11.34 3.75 0.38
N THR A 17 11.54 3.85 -0.92
CA THR A 17 11.24 5.08 -1.65
C THR A 17 9.74 5.25 -1.83
N TYR A 18 9.04 4.15 -2.08
CA TYR A 18 7.61 4.15 -2.36
C TYR A 18 6.86 3.21 -1.44
N LEU A 19 5.62 3.59 -1.15
CA LEU A 19 4.63 2.71 -0.55
C LEU A 19 3.49 2.51 -1.54
N TYR A 20 2.73 1.44 -1.36
CA TYR A 20 1.67 1.06 -2.28
C TYR A 20 0.37 0.86 -1.54
N LYS A 21 -0.71 1.36 -2.14
CA LYS A 21 -2.08 1.10 -1.70
C LYS A 21 -2.74 0.16 -2.71
N ILE A 22 -3.34 -0.91 -2.22
CA ILE A 22 -4.04 -1.88 -3.06
C ILE A 22 -5.53 -1.58 -2.97
N LEU A 23 -6.19 -1.43 -4.12
CA LEU A 23 -7.63 -1.21 -4.20
C LEU A 23 -8.29 -2.34 -4.98
N SER A 24 -9.43 -2.80 -4.49
CA SER A 24 -10.25 -3.79 -5.19
C SER A 24 -11.33 -3.14 -6.06
N ILE A 25 -11.50 -1.84 -5.94
CA ILE A 25 -12.48 -1.07 -6.70
C ILE A 25 -11.74 -0.01 -7.50
N VAL A 26 -12.15 0.17 -8.77
CA VAL A 26 -11.50 1.15 -9.63
C VAL A 26 -11.60 2.55 -9.02
N PRO A 27 -10.49 3.26 -8.85
CA PRO A 27 -10.56 4.64 -8.35
C PRO A 27 -11.05 5.59 -9.43
N PRO A 28 -11.67 6.71 -9.04
CA PRO A 28 -11.97 7.75 -10.02
C PRO A 28 -10.68 8.27 -10.64
N LEU A 29 -10.69 8.48 -11.96
CA LEU A 29 -9.54 9.06 -12.66
C LEU A 29 -10.02 10.26 -13.49
N PRO A 30 -9.37 11.43 -13.35
CA PRO A 30 -8.23 11.70 -12.47
C PRO A 30 -8.58 11.56 -10.98
N LEU A 31 -7.55 11.28 -10.18
CA LEU A 31 -7.77 11.06 -8.74
C LEU A 31 -8.34 12.31 -8.07
N PRO A 32 -9.28 12.13 -7.14
CA PRO A 32 -9.76 13.25 -6.33
C PRO A 32 -8.71 13.66 -5.31
N LYS A 33 -8.93 14.77 -4.64
CA LYS A 33 -8.03 15.23 -3.58
C LYS A 33 -7.90 14.18 -2.48
N ALA A 34 -8.98 13.53 -2.12
CA ALA A 34 -8.99 12.45 -1.15
C ALA A 34 -9.89 11.33 -1.62
N LEU A 35 -9.34 10.12 -1.73
CA LEU A 35 -10.10 8.93 -2.07
C LEU A 35 -10.96 8.50 -0.87
N PRO A 36 -12.13 7.90 -1.12
CA PRO A 36 -12.89 7.29 -0.03
C PRO A 36 -12.06 6.20 0.65
N LEU A 37 -12.21 6.07 1.95
CA LEU A 37 -11.54 5.00 2.69
C LEU A 37 -12.19 3.66 2.36
N SER A 38 -11.36 2.59 2.29
CA SER A 38 -11.91 1.25 2.22
C SER A 38 -12.62 0.93 3.54
N PRO A 39 -13.53 -0.05 3.57
CA PRO A 39 -14.18 -0.44 4.82
C PRO A 39 -13.17 -0.81 5.91
N LEU A 40 -12.10 -1.49 5.55
CA LEU A 40 -11.08 -1.88 6.52
C LEU A 40 -10.34 -0.66 7.08
N ASP A 41 -9.94 0.27 6.20
CA ASP A 41 -9.24 1.48 6.64
C ASP A 41 -10.14 2.32 7.55
N ALA A 42 -11.42 2.43 7.22
CA ALA A 42 -12.37 3.18 8.03
C ALA A 42 -12.56 2.54 9.41
N LYS A 43 -12.61 1.20 9.44
CA LYS A 43 -12.77 0.45 10.68
C LYS A 43 -11.55 0.60 11.57
N ASP A 44 -10.36 0.49 11.01
CA ASP A 44 -9.12 0.48 11.77
C ASP A 44 -8.63 1.89 12.12
N GLY A 45 -9.13 2.90 11.45
CA GLY A 45 -8.76 4.29 11.75
C GLY A 45 -7.45 4.73 11.12
N PHE A 46 -6.92 4.00 10.16
CA PHE A 46 -5.71 4.35 9.41
C PHE A 46 -5.73 3.66 8.05
N ILE A 47 -4.92 4.18 7.13
CA ILE A 47 -4.82 3.61 5.79
C ILE A 47 -3.69 2.57 5.78
N HIS A 48 -4.00 1.36 5.31
CA HIS A 48 -3.03 0.27 5.23
C HIS A 48 -2.21 0.42 3.95
N LEU A 49 -0.88 0.41 4.09
CA LEU A 49 0.05 0.52 2.98
C LEU A 49 1.02 -0.65 2.99
N SER A 50 1.63 -0.91 1.84
CA SER A 50 2.59 -2.00 1.67
C SER A 50 3.86 -1.50 1.01
N THR A 51 4.99 -2.09 1.37
CA THR A 51 6.24 -1.91 0.62
C THR A 51 6.17 -2.71 -0.68
N VAL A 52 7.17 -2.53 -1.55
CA VAL A 52 7.23 -3.29 -2.80
C VAL A 52 7.30 -4.80 -2.51
N GLU A 53 8.05 -5.20 -1.50
CA GLU A 53 8.18 -6.61 -1.15
C GLU A 53 6.90 -7.18 -0.55
N GLN A 54 6.15 -6.38 0.17
CA GLN A 54 4.93 -6.82 0.83
C GLN A 54 3.74 -6.89 -0.11
N THR A 55 3.74 -6.09 -1.17
CA THR A 55 2.58 -5.96 -2.05
C THR A 55 2.10 -7.28 -2.63
N PRO A 56 2.98 -8.14 -3.19
CA PRO A 56 2.51 -9.43 -3.72
C PRO A 56 1.83 -10.31 -2.67
N LYS A 57 2.42 -10.42 -1.49
CA LYS A 57 1.86 -11.26 -0.42
C LYS A 57 0.55 -10.70 0.12
N THR A 58 0.49 -9.38 0.28
CA THR A 58 -0.72 -8.73 0.75
C THR A 58 -1.85 -8.90 -0.25
N ALA A 59 -1.56 -8.73 -1.53
CA ALA A 59 -2.55 -8.94 -2.58
C ALA A 59 -3.06 -10.37 -2.57
N GLY A 60 -2.17 -11.34 -2.46
CA GLY A 60 -2.54 -12.76 -2.43
C GLY A 60 -3.37 -13.13 -1.21
N ARG A 61 -3.06 -12.52 -0.07
CA ARG A 61 -3.70 -12.86 1.20
C ARG A 61 -5.09 -12.24 1.36
N PHE A 62 -5.24 -10.96 0.97
CA PHE A 62 -6.45 -10.20 1.29
C PHE A 62 -7.34 -9.93 0.09
N PHE A 63 -6.88 -10.22 -1.13
CA PHE A 63 -7.63 -9.92 -2.35
C PHE A 63 -7.81 -11.13 -3.24
N SER A 64 -7.79 -12.32 -2.65
CA SER A 64 -7.88 -13.59 -3.40
C SER A 64 -9.19 -13.73 -4.17
N ASP A 65 -10.23 -13.04 -3.73
CA ASP A 65 -11.57 -13.15 -4.33
C ASP A 65 -11.78 -12.21 -5.51
N THR A 66 -10.83 -11.30 -5.78
CA THR A 66 -11.02 -10.30 -6.83
C THR A 66 -10.22 -10.67 -8.07
N ALA A 67 -10.80 -10.40 -9.24
CA ALA A 67 -10.15 -10.64 -10.52
C ALA A 67 -9.30 -9.45 -10.96
N ASN A 68 -9.56 -8.27 -10.43
CA ASN A 68 -8.86 -7.05 -10.80
C ASN A 68 -8.43 -6.29 -9.55
N LEU A 69 -7.27 -5.65 -9.64
CA LEU A 69 -6.75 -4.77 -8.58
C LEU A 69 -6.22 -3.50 -9.20
N TRP A 70 -6.20 -2.45 -8.39
CA TRP A 70 -5.55 -1.19 -8.75
C TRP A 70 -4.53 -0.88 -7.68
N LEU A 71 -3.32 -0.51 -8.12
CA LEU A 71 -2.23 -0.17 -7.22
C LEU A 71 -1.96 1.32 -7.32
N LEU A 72 -1.79 1.96 -6.18
CA LEU A 72 -1.40 3.36 -6.11
C LEU A 72 0.04 3.42 -5.62
N LYS A 73 0.89 4.13 -6.34
CA LYS A 73 2.30 4.32 -5.97
C LYS A 73 2.46 5.67 -5.30
N ILE A 74 2.99 5.66 -4.08
CA ILE A 74 3.06 6.84 -3.22
C ILE A 74 4.50 7.02 -2.75
N PRO A 75 5.16 8.15 -3.09
CA PRO A 75 6.47 8.42 -2.50
C PRO A 75 6.35 8.55 -0.99
N LEU A 76 7.14 7.80 -0.26
CA LEU A 76 7.12 7.87 1.21
C LEU A 76 7.34 9.30 1.69
N GLN A 77 8.22 10.02 1.00
CA GLN A 77 8.55 11.39 1.35
C GLN A 77 7.34 12.31 1.45
N ARG A 78 6.28 12.03 0.67
CA ARG A 78 5.07 12.87 0.67
C ARG A 78 4.17 12.65 1.86
N ILE A 79 4.34 11.51 2.56
CA ILE A 79 3.42 11.12 3.64
C ILE A 79 4.14 10.74 4.93
N GLU A 80 5.47 10.77 4.94
CA GLU A 80 6.26 10.19 6.03
C GLU A 80 5.94 10.74 7.42
N GLN A 81 5.48 11.99 7.51
CA GLN A 81 5.16 12.59 8.80
C GLN A 81 4.00 11.89 9.51
N ASN A 82 3.11 11.30 8.74
CA ASN A 82 1.91 10.64 9.26
C ASN A 82 1.97 9.12 9.13
N VAL A 83 3.11 8.56 8.75
CA VAL A 83 3.29 7.13 8.64
C VAL A 83 3.85 6.57 9.94
N LYS A 84 3.19 5.52 10.44
CA LYS A 84 3.70 4.72 11.56
C LYS A 84 3.99 3.33 11.06
N TRP A 85 5.15 2.80 11.44
CA TRP A 85 5.52 1.44 11.12
C TRP A 85 5.11 0.57 12.30
N GLU A 86 4.13 -0.31 12.07
CA GLU A 86 3.51 -1.05 13.16
C GLU A 86 3.58 -2.55 12.93
N GLU A 87 3.94 -3.28 13.98
CA GLU A 87 4.02 -4.73 13.93
C GLU A 87 2.62 -5.35 13.90
N GLY A 88 2.47 -6.36 13.06
CA GLY A 88 1.29 -7.19 13.00
C GLY A 88 1.69 -8.65 12.91
N THR A 89 0.71 -9.54 12.74
CA THR A 89 0.97 -10.99 12.65
C THR A 89 1.78 -11.36 11.40
N SER A 90 1.73 -10.53 10.37
CA SER A 90 2.39 -10.80 9.09
C SER A 90 3.62 -9.95 8.87
N GLY A 91 4.10 -9.22 9.88
CA GLY A 91 5.27 -8.36 9.78
C GLY A 91 4.95 -6.93 10.13
N CYS A 92 5.87 -6.04 9.79
CA CYS A 92 5.75 -4.62 10.07
C CYS A 92 5.22 -3.90 8.83
N PHE A 93 4.12 -3.18 9.00
CA PHE A 93 3.48 -2.47 7.88
C PHE A 93 3.43 -0.98 8.16
N ALA A 94 3.44 -0.22 7.07
CA ALA A 94 3.24 1.22 7.14
C ALA A 94 1.75 1.52 7.25
N HIS A 95 1.38 2.31 8.25
CA HIS A 95 0.01 2.76 8.46
C HIS A 95 -0.03 4.28 8.41
N LEU A 96 -0.92 4.81 7.61
CA LEU A 96 -1.04 6.25 7.41
C LEU A 96 -2.17 6.80 8.26
N TYR A 97 -1.83 7.74 9.15
CA TYR A 97 -2.77 8.37 10.08
C TYR A 97 -3.00 9.83 9.71
N ASP A 98 -4.14 10.35 10.14
CA ASP A 98 -4.44 11.79 10.17
C ASP A 98 -4.45 12.47 8.81
N GLN A 99 -4.49 11.74 7.73
CA GLN A 99 -4.66 12.28 6.39
C GLN A 99 -5.22 11.24 5.45
N GLY A 100 -5.73 11.69 4.31
CA GLY A 100 -6.19 10.81 3.24
C GLY A 100 -5.13 10.63 2.17
N LEU A 101 -5.48 9.84 1.17
CA LEU A 101 -4.70 9.65 -0.05
C LEU A 101 -5.47 10.18 -1.24
N GLY A 102 -4.79 10.87 -2.13
CA GLY A 102 -5.40 11.37 -3.35
C GLY A 102 -4.34 11.84 -4.33
N ARG A 103 -4.74 12.76 -5.21
CA ARG A 103 -3.88 13.21 -6.30
C ARG A 103 -2.56 13.84 -5.85
N ASP A 104 -2.51 14.37 -4.62
CA ASP A 104 -1.30 15.05 -4.15
C ASP A 104 -0.27 14.05 -3.61
N GLU A 105 -0.72 12.86 -3.19
CA GLU A 105 0.17 11.84 -2.61
C GLU A 105 0.57 10.78 -3.62
N VAL A 106 -0.31 10.47 -4.57
CA VAL A 106 -0.12 9.37 -5.53
C VAL A 106 0.55 9.89 -6.79
N ILE A 107 1.67 9.27 -7.19
CA ILE A 107 2.36 9.68 -8.41
C ILE A 107 2.00 8.83 -9.62
N ASP A 108 1.47 7.62 -9.40
CA ASP A 108 1.13 6.74 -10.51
C ASP A 108 0.12 5.70 -10.05
N THR A 109 -0.63 5.18 -11.00
CA THR A 109 -1.62 4.14 -10.76
C THR A 109 -1.42 3.02 -11.76
N LYS A 110 -1.74 1.78 -11.35
CA LYS A 110 -1.60 0.61 -12.21
C LYS A 110 -2.79 -0.31 -12.00
N SER A 111 -3.52 -0.59 -13.07
CA SER A 111 -4.55 -1.63 -13.03
C SER A 111 -3.93 -2.98 -13.34
N MET A 112 -4.39 -4.02 -12.66
CA MET A 112 -3.90 -5.37 -12.86
C MET A 112 -5.05 -6.35 -12.90
N ALA A 113 -4.91 -7.36 -13.77
CA ALA A 113 -5.83 -8.48 -13.82
C ALA A 113 -5.00 -9.75 -13.63
N ARG A 114 -5.56 -10.73 -12.91
CA ARG A 114 -4.91 -12.03 -12.82
C ARG A 114 -5.55 -12.98 -13.83
N GLY A 115 -4.72 -13.88 -14.34
CA GLY A 115 -5.19 -14.93 -15.22
C GLY A 115 -5.94 -15.99 -14.44
N GLU A 116 -6.72 -16.80 -15.16
CA GLU A 116 -7.40 -17.93 -14.58
C GLU A 116 -6.39 -18.88 -13.97
N GLY A 117 -6.62 -19.30 -12.72
CA GLY A 117 -5.71 -20.18 -12.01
C GLY A 117 -4.45 -19.49 -11.46
N GLU A 118 -4.26 -18.22 -11.73
CA GLU A 118 -3.13 -17.45 -11.22
C GLU A 118 -3.51 -16.75 -9.92
N ASN A 119 -2.62 -16.74 -8.92
CA ASN A 119 -2.85 -16.00 -7.70
C ASN A 119 -2.20 -14.62 -7.78
N TRP A 120 -2.63 -13.71 -6.89
CA TRP A 120 -2.13 -12.33 -6.91
C TRP A 120 -0.66 -12.24 -6.54
N GLU A 121 -0.16 -13.10 -5.67
CA GLU A 121 1.24 -13.07 -5.29
C GLU A 121 2.12 -13.29 -6.52
N LYS A 122 1.76 -14.24 -7.36
CA LYS A 122 2.48 -14.52 -8.59
C LYS A 122 2.29 -13.40 -9.63
N ALA A 123 1.05 -12.96 -9.81
CA ALA A 123 0.72 -11.93 -10.79
C ALA A 123 1.43 -10.62 -10.50
N THR A 124 1.40 -10.17 -9.23
CA THR A 124 2.04 -8.90 -8.84
C THR A 124 3.54 -9.04 -8.70
N GLY A 125 4.03 -10.23 -8.37
CA GLY A 125 5.46 -10.47 -8.23
C GLY A 125 6.26 -10.33 -9.51
N LYS A 126 5.60 -10.43 -10.67
CA LYS A 126 6.24 -10.23 -11.97
C LYS A 126 6.21 -8.77 -12.44
N GLU A 127 5.51 -7.91 -11.73
CA GLU A 127 5.24 -6.56 -12.22
C GLU A 127 6.43 -5.65 -11.97
N GLN A 128 7.05 -5.20 -13.06
CA GLN A 128 8.22 -4.32 -12.98
C GLN A 128 7.87 -2.90 -12.56
N TRP A 129 6.61 -2.49 -12.67
CA TRP A 129 6.15 -1.20 -12.22
C TRP A 129 6.31 -1.04 -10.70
N LEU A 130 6.23 -2.15 -9.97
CA LEU A 130 6.58 -2.18 -8.56
C LEU A 130 8.09 -2.03 -8.42
N GLY A 131 8.53 -1.10 -7.63
CA GLY A 131 9.97 -0.91 -7.45
C GLY A 131 10.42 0.53 -7.49
#